data_7554ef882f6927baca034290ed92e5f1
#
_entry.id   7554ef882f6927baca034290ed92e5f1
#
_cell.length_a   1.000
_cell.length_b   1.000
_cell.length_c   1.000
_cell.angle_alpha   90.00
_cell.angle_beta   90.00
_cell.angle_gamma   90.00
#
_symmetry.space_group_name_H-M   'P 1'
#
loop_
_entity.id
_entity.type
_entity.pdbx_description
1 polymer ?
#
loop_
_entity_poly.entity_id
_entity_poly.type
_entity_poly.pdbx_seq_one_letter_code
_entity_poly.pdbx_strand_id
1 'polypeptide(L)'
;MVTFLTKQRAEQLVGTKIKNLDLYQRAFTHKSALKEYEQFTESFETLEFIGDSVLGFVITKFLFDRHESKQEGFLTKARTKLVRGETLAKIAEKLNLNALVIMDEKGLRNNWNNNPKILEDVFEALIGAIYMDLGLLHAKEFILRIYQDPKFVDMNSIMVDDNFKDKLMRHCQIQNWPLPEYRVAAHHEGLFYIDIHINDGFVSRGVAKSKKQAEQNAAQSYFQVQEELKNYNFN
;
A
#
# COMPACT_ATOMS: atom_id res chain seq x y z
N MET A 1 -11.31 0.61 29.64
CA MET A 1 -12.73 0.29 29.38
C MET A 1 -12.91 0.13 27.88
N VAL A 2 -13.35 -1.01 27.42
CA VAL A 2 -13.56 -1.26 25.97
C VAL A 2 -14.75 -0.42 25.50
N THR A 3 -14.55 0.36 24.45
CA THR A 3 -15.64 1.19 23.89
C THR A 3 -16.24 0.45 22.69
N PHE A 4 -17.45 -0.07 22.84
CA PHE A 4 -18.15 -0.72 21.75
C PHE A 4 -18.59 0.29 20.69
N LEU A 5 -18.50 -0.15 19.44
CA LEU A 5 -18.95 0.65 18.32
C LEU A 5 -20.47 0.87 18.36
N THR A 6 -20.88 2.13 18.40
CA THR A 6 -22.30 2.50 18.29
C THR A 6 -22.72 2.65 16.84
N LYS A 7 -24.04 2.50 16.57
CA LYS A 7 -24.57 2.68 15.22
C LYS A 7 -24.23 4.06 14.64
N GLN A 8 -24.39 5.11 15.42
CA GLN A 8 -24.07 6.48 15.00
C GLN A 8 -22.59 6.62 14.59
N ARG A 9 -21.66 6.05 15.36
CA ARG A 9 -20.21 6.10 15.05
C ARG A 9 -19.88 5.26 13.81
N ALA A 10 -20.51 4.10 13.63
CA ALA A 10 -20.38 3.31 12.41
C ALA A 10 -20.84 4.08 11.17
N GLU A 11 -22.03 4.70 11.24
CA GLU A 11 -22.57 5.52 10.16
C GLU A 11 -21.69 6.74 9.83
N GLN A 12 -21.10 7.38 10.84
CA GLN A 12 -20.13 8.47 10.62
C GLN A 12 -18.86 7.98 9.92
N LEU A 13 -18.33 6.82 10.33
CA LEU A 13 -17.15 6.22 9.74
C LEU A 13 -17.39 5.81 8.29
N VAL A 14 -18.48 5.10 8.04
CA VAL A 14 -18.87 4.62 6.71
C VAL A 14 -19.32 5.77 5.78
N GLY A 15 -19.95 6.81 6.34
CA GLY A 15 -20.46 7.96 5.61
C GLY A 15 -21.88 7.77 5.08
N THR A 16 -22.57 6.71 5.52
CA THR A 16 -23.97 6.43 5.14
C THR A 16 -24.67 5.62 6.24
N LYS A 17 -26.00 5.49 6.13
CA LYS A 17 -26.80 4.67 7.04
C LYS A 17 -26.44 3.19 6.89
N ILE A 18 -26.28 2.50 8.03
CA ILE A 18 -26.02 1.07 8.08
C ILE A 18 -27.30 0.30 8.46
N LYS A 19 -27.42 -0.96 8.00
CA LYS A 19 -28.53 -1.86 8.29
C LYS A 19 -28.26 -2.76 9.49
N ASN A 20 -27.08 -3.39 9.51
CA ASN A 20 -26.69 -4.39 10.50
C ASN A 20 -25.44 -3.95 11.28
N LEU A 21 -25.60 -3.46 12.52
CA LEU A 21 -24.50 -3.03 13.39
C LEU A 21 -23.56 -4.17 13.77
N ASP A 22 -24.07 -5.40 13.90
CA ASP A 22 -23.28 -6.54 14.36
C ASP A 22 -22.13 -6.88 13.40
N LEU A 23 -22.32 -6.70 12.09
CA LEU A 23 -21.23 -6.86 11.11
C LEU A 23 -20.07 -5.88 11.37
N TYR A 24 -20.39 -4.65 11.74
CA TYR A 24 -19.37 -3.64 12.03
C TYR A 24 -18.68 -3.89 13.38
N GLN A 25 -19.41 -4.31 14.40
CA GLN A 25 -18.82 -4.70 15.68
C GLN A 25 -17.90 -5.91 15.49
N ARG A 26 -18.32 -6.90 14.72
CA ARG A 26 -17.50 -8.05 14.34
C ARG A 26 -16.24 -7.64 13.60
N ALA A 27 -16.30 -6.67 12.67
CA ALA A 27 -15.13 -6.17 11.94
C ALA A 27 -14.04 -5.57 12.84
N PHE A 28 -14.37 -5.23 14.09
CA PHE A 28 -13.42 -4.75 15.09
C PHE A 28 -13.10 -5.77 16.18
N THR A 29 -13.68 -6.98 16.12
CA THR A 29 -13.51 -8.02 17.16
C THR A 29 -12.36 -8.95 16.82
N HIS A 30 -11.25 -8.81 17.57
CA HIS A 30 -10.13 -9.74 17.49
C HIS A 30 -10.49 -11.08 18.14
N LYS A 31 -9.94 -12.19 17.65
CA LYS A 31 -10.21 -13.55 18.17
C LYS A 31 -9.94 -13.73 19.67
N SER A 32 -9.04 -12.95 20.25
CA SER A 32 -8.78 -13.02 21.70
C SER A 32 -9.98 -12.54 22.53
N ALA A 33 -10.80 -11.63 21.97
CA ALA A 33 -11.99 -11.12 22.64
C ALA A 33 -13.09 -12.18 22.84
N LEU A 34 -13.14 -13.21 21.98
CA LEU A 34 -14.19 -14.24 22.02
C LEU A 34 -14.20 -15.04 23.33
N LYS A 35 -13.08 -15.05 24.07
CA LYS A 35 -12.97 -15.73 25.36
C LYS A 35 -13.43 -14.88 26.55
N GLU A 36 -13.44 -13.57 26.41
CA GLU A 36 -13.76 -12.62 27.48
C GLU A 36 -15.17 -12.02 27.32
N TYR A 37 -15.69 -11.95 26.11
CA TYR A 37 -16.95 -11.28 25.81
C TYR A 37 -17.92 -12.24 25.15
N GLU A 38 -18.81 -12.85 25.92
CA GLU A 38 -19.79 -13.87 25.49
C GLU A 38 -20.71 -13.40 24.35
N GLN A 39 -20.92 -12.07 24.21
CA GLN A 39 -21.72 -11.50 23.12
C GLN A 39 -21.08 -11.61 21.76
N PHE A 40 -19.78 -11.89 21.66
CA PHE A 40 -19.09 -12.07 20.38
C PHE A 40 -18.83 -13.56 20.13
N THR A 41 -19.38 -14.07 19.05
CA THR A 41 -19.22 -15.46 18.60
C THR A 41 -18.23 -15.62 17.46
N GLU A 42 -17.90 -14.53 16.76
CA GLU A 42 -17.04 -14.53 15.60
C GLU A 42 -16.07 -13.32 15.61
N SER A 43 -14.86 -13.55 15.11
CA SER A 43 -13.85 -12.51 14.92
C SER A 43 -13.96 -11.84 13.54
N PHE A 44 -13.11 -10.84 13.32
CA PHE A 44 -13.03 -10.14 12.05
C PHE A 44 -12.48 -10.98 10.88
N GLU A 45 -11.82 -12.13 11.12
CA GLU A 45 -11.02 -12.86 10.12
C GLU A 45 -11.77 -13.18 8.82
N THR A 46 -13.04 -13.57 8.89
CA THR A 46 -13.81 -13.88 7.66
C THR A 46 -14.32 -12.65 6.93
N LEU A 47 -14.49 -11.52 7.64
CA LEU A 47 -14.77 -10.23 7.03
C LEU A 47 -13.52 -9.62 6.39
N GLU A 48 -12.34 -9.79 7.00
CA GLU A 48 -11.03 -9.48 6.42
C GLU A 48 -10.87 -10.19 5.07
N PHE A 49 -11.07 -11.51 5.05
CA PHE A 49 -10.93 -12.32 3.82
C PHE A 49 -11.75 -11.78 2.64
N ILE A 50 -13.02 -11.44 2.86
CA ILE A 50 -13.86 -10.89 1.78
C ILE A 50 -13.50 -9.43 1.49
N GLY A 51 -13.12 -8.67 2.51
CA GLY A 51 -12.75 -7.26 2.40
C GLY A 51 -11.49 -7.04 1.58
N ASP A 52 -10.44 -7.86 1.76
CA ASP A 52 -9.23 -7.86 0.91
C ASP A 52 -9.60 -8.03 -0.57
N SER A 53 -10.44 -9.02 -0.88
CA SER A 53 -10.88 -9.29 -2.25
C SER A 53 -11.65 -8.09 -2.86
N VAL A 54 -12.53 -7.47 -2.10
CA VAL A 54 -13.30 -6.28 -2.52
C VAL A 54 -12.36 -5.09 -2.71
N LEU A 55 -11.46 -4.84 -1.77
CA LEU A 55 -10.46 -3.78 -1.86
C LEU A 55 -9.58 -3.95 -3.11
N GLY A 56 -9.03 -5.15 -3.29
CA GLY A 56 -8.20 -5.49 -4.44
C GLY A 56 -8.91 -5.25 -5.77
N PHE A 57 -10.18 -5.67 -5.89
CA PHE A 57 -11.00 -5.43 -7.08
C PHE A 57 -11.24 -3.94 -7.33
N VAL A 58 -11.67 -3.19 -6.32
CA VAL A 58 -11.99 -1.76 -6.46
C VAL A 58 -10.75 -0.95 -6.84
N ILE A 59 -9.61 -1.20 -6.20
CA ILE A 59 -8.35 -0.51 -6.50
C ILE A 59 -7.84 -0.89 -7.90
N THR A 60 -7.97 -2.15 -8.31
CA THR A 60 -7.61 -2.58 -9.67
C THR A 60 -8.43 -1.83 -10.72
N LYS A 61 -9.77 -1.79 -10.55
CA LYS A 61 -10.67 -1.06 -11.46
C LYS A 61 -10.38 0.44 -11.49
N PHE A 62 -10.14 1.04 -10.33
CA PHE A 62 -9.80 2.46 -10.20
C PHE A 62 -8.51 2.82 -10.95
N LEU A 63 -7.45 2.00 -10.83
CA LEU A 63 -6.20 2.20 -11.54
C LEU A 63 -6.36 2.03 -13.04
N PHE A 64 -7.08 1.00 -13.47
CA PHE A 64 -7.36 0.74 -14.87
C PHE A 64 -8.07 1.93 -15.53
N ASP A 65 -9.13 2.46 -14.92
CA ASP A 65 -9.91 3.56 -15.47
C ASP A 65 -9.13 4.89 -15.54
N ARG A 66 -8.19 5.12 -14.61
CA ARG A 66 -7.41 6.35 -14.58
C ARG A 66 -6.14 6.35 -15.42
N HIS A 67 -5.66 5.17 -15.78
CA HIS A 67 -4.36 4.99 -16.40
C HIS A 67 -4.42 4.04 -17.60
N GLU A 68 -5.41 4.21 -18.49
CA GLU A 68 -5.64 3.39 -19.69
C GLU A 68 -4.41 3.26 -20.61
N SER A 69 -3.56 4.31 -20.64
CA SER A 69 -2.33 4.30 -21.46
C SER A 69 -1.15 3.59 -20.79
N LYS A 70 -1.26 3.15 -19.53
CA LYS A 70 -0.18 2.49 -18.80
C LYS A 70 -0.20 0.98 -19.02
N GLN A 71 1.00 0.40 -19.04
CA GLN A 71 1.16 -1.05 -19.19
C GLN A 71 0.78 -1.80 -17.90
N GLU A 72 0.44 -3.08 -18.03
CA GLU A 72 0.06 -3.99 -16.95
C GLU A 72 1.06 -3.98 -15.78
N GLY A 73 2.36 -4.03 -16.07
CA GLY A 73 3.40 -4.03 -15.03
C GLY A 73 3.41 -2.77 -14.15
N PHE A 74 3.08 -1.60 -14.71
CA PHE A 74 2.91 -0.36 -13.92
C PHE A 74 1.68 -0.47 -13.02
N LEU A 75 0.54 -0.90 -13.58
CA LEU A 75 -0.73 -1.01 -12.83
C LEU A 75 -0.61 -2.02 -11.69
N THR A 76 0.06 -3.14 -11.91
CA THR A 76 0.32 -4.16 -10.88
C THR A 76 1.20 -3.63 -9.74
N LYS A 77 2.28 -2.90 -10.06
CA LYS A 77 3.12 -2.26 -9.05
C LYS A 77 2.37 -1.19 -8.25
N ALA A 78 1.61 -0.33 -8.93
CA ALA A 78 0.80 0.69 -8.28
C ALA A 78 -0.24 0.05 -7.34
N ARG A 79 -0.96 -0.98 -7.80
CA ARG A 79 -1.89 -1.73 -6.96
C ARG A 79 -1.18 -2.30 -5.72
N THR A 80 -0.05 -2.98 -5.89
CA THR A 80 0.71 -3.55 -4.77
C THR A 80 1.08 -2.49 -3.73
N LYS A 81 1.51 -1.29 -4.14
CA LYS A 81 1.80 -0.19 -3.21
C LYS A 81 0.56 0.30 -2.47
N LEU A 82 -0.60 0.33 -3.14
CA LEU A 82 -1.86 0.82 -2.57
C LEU A 82 -2.48 -0.15 -1.57
N VAL A 83 -2.42 -1.47 -1.84
CA VAL A 83 -3.07 -2.48 -0.99
C VAL A 83 -2.11 -3.23 -0.07
N ARG A 84 -0.83 -2.82 0.03
CA ARG A 84 0.11 -3.44 0.97
C ARG A 84 -0.23 -3.08 2.41
N GLY A 85 0.00 -4.01 3.33
CA GLY A 85 -0.33 -3.86 4.75
C GLY A 85 0.16 -2.57 5.40
N GLU A 86 1.38 -2.11 5.08
CA GLU A 86 1.90 -0.82 5.58
C GLU A 86 1.02 0.38 5.19
N THR A 87 0.46 0.38 3.97
CA THR A 87 -0.44 1.44 3.51
C THR A 87 -1.78 1.35 4.22
N LEU A 88 -2.34 0.15 4.35
CA LEU A 88 -3.62 -0.10 5.01
C LEU A 88 -3.55 0.24 6.50
N ALA A 89 -2.48 -0.15 7.18
CA ALA A 89 -2.25 0.19 8.58
C ALA A 89 -2.21 1.72 8.81
N LYS A 90 -1.51 2.47 7.96
CA LYS A 90 -1.48 3.94 8.03
C LYS A 90 -2.85 4.58 7.79
N ILE A 91 -3.66 4.02 6.89
CA ILE A 91 -5.04 4.46 6.68
C ILE A 91 -5.87 4.20 7.94
N ALA A 92 -5.78 2.99 8.50
CA ALA A 92 -6.49 2.60 9.71
C ALA A 92 -6.14 3.51 10.92
N GLU A 93 -4.86 3.85 11.09
CA GLU A 93 -4.39 4.81 12.11
C GLU A 93 -5.03 6.19 11.91
N LYS A 94 -4.99 6.73 10.69
CA LYS A 94 -5.58 8.04 10.37
C LYS A 94 -7.10 8.08 10.53
N LEU A 95 -7.78 6.96 10.38
CA LEU A 95 -9.19 6.77 10.67
C LEU A 95 -9.46 6.51 12.17
N ASN A 96 -8.40 6.37 12.98
CA ASN A 96 -8.46 6.07 14.41
C ASN A 96 -9.19 4.75 14.70
N LEU A 97 -8.98 3.72 13.84
CA LEU A 97 -9.62 2.42 13.98
C LEU A 97 -9.07 1.62 15.17
N ASN A 98 -7.81 1.86 15.56
CA ASN A 98 -7.20 1.25 16.74
C ASN A 98 -8.01 1.44 18.03
N ALA A 99 -8.71 2.57 18.16
CA ALA A 99 -9.57 2.87 19.31
C ALA A 99 -10.89 2.05 19.32
N LEU A 100 -11.21 1.38 18.22
CA LEU A 100 -12.43 0.57 18.09
C LEU A 100 -12.15 -0.92 18.21
N VAL A 101 -10.87 -1.34 18.17
CA VAL A 101 -10.50 -2.76 18.24
C VAL A 101 -10.88 -3.34 19.59
N ILE A 102 -11.62 -4.44 19.56
CA ILE A 102 -12.06 -5.21 20.72
C ILE A 102 -11.18 -6.43 20.82
N MET A 103 -10.45 -6.58 21.93
CA MET A 103 -9.58 -7.72 22.22
C MET A 103 -9.53 -7.97 23.72
N ASP A 104 -8.89 -9.05 24.13
CA ASP A 104 -8.68 -9.36 25.53
C ASP A 104 -7.86 -8.30 26.27
N GLU A 105 -7.95 -8.29 27.59
CA GLU A 105 -7.26 -7.31 28.45
C GLU A 105 -5.72 -7.40 28.27
N LYS A 106 -5.19 -8.59 28.02
CA LYS A 106 -3.76 -8.79 27.77
C LYS A 106 -3.33 -8.09 26.48
N GLY A 107 -4.09 -8.23 25.42
CA GLY A 107 -3.82 -7.56 24.13
C GLY A 107 -3.84 -6.04 24.26
N LEU A 108 -4.83 -5.50 24.98
CA LEU A 108 -4.94 -4.06 25.24
C LEU A 108 -3.76 -3.54 26.09
N ARG A 109 -3.37 -4.24 27.15
CA ARG A 109 -2.20 -3.87 27.98
C ARG A 109 -0.90 -3.86 27.19
N ASN A 110 -0.76 -4.75 26.22
CA ASN A 110 0.40 -4.82 25.34
C ASN A 110 0.29 -3.93 24.10
N ASN A 111 -0.72 -3.08 23.98
CA ASN A 111 -0.99 -2.20 22.86
C ASN A 111 -1.09 -2.94 21.51
N TRP A 112 -1.58 -4.18 21.48
CA TRP A 112 -1.73 -4.95 20.23
C TRP A 112 -2.74 -4.31 19.26
N ASN A 113 -3.70 -3.54 19.78
CA ASN A 113 -4.62 -2.76 18.96
C ASN A 113 -3.92 -1.68 18.10
N ASN A 114 -2.63 -1.38 18.36
CA ASN A 114 -1.79 -0.52 17.52
C ASN A 114 -0.83 -1.32 16.63
N ASN A 115 -0.92 -2.66 16.63
CA ASN A 115 -0.09 -3.48 15.75
C ASN A 115 -0.47 -3.24 14.28
N PRO A 116 0.48 -2.91 13.40
CA PRO A 116 0.19 -2.64 11.98
C PRO A 116 -0.56 -3.79 11.29
N LYS A 117 -0.26 -5.06 11.62
CA LYS A 117 -0.99 -6.18 11.02
C LYS A 117 -2.46 -6.21 11.46
N ILE A 118 -2.74 -5.97 12.74
CA ILE A 118 -4.14 -5.91 13.23
C ILE A 118 -4.88 -4.73 12.61
N LEU A 119 -4.22 -3.59 12.41
CA LEU A 119 -4.83 -2.41 11.77
C LEU A 119 -5.13 -2.63 10.29
N GLU A 120 -4.24 -3.33 9.56
CA GLU A 120 -4.47 -3.82 8.21
C GLU A 120 -5.73 -4.69 8.17
N ASP A 121 -5.76 -5.75 8.98
CA ASP A 121 -6.84 -6.73 9.03
C ASP A 121 -8.19 -6.08 9.36
N VAL A 122 -8.22 -5.17 10.32
CA VAL A 122 -9.43 -4.42 10.73
C VAL A 122 -9.91 -3.48 9.63
N PHE A 123 -9.01 -2.85 8.88
CA PHE A 123 -9.42 -2.01 7.76
C PHE A 123 -10.06 -2.82 6.63
N GLU A 124 -9.49 -3.97 6.31
CA GLU A 124 -10.06 -4.91 5.34
C GLU A 124 -11.39 -5.47 5.85
N ALA A 125 -11.48 -5.86 7.13
CA ALA A 125 -12.70 -6.36 7.73
C ALA A 125 -13.82 -5.31 7.73
N LEU A 126 -13.50 -4.03 7.93
CA LEU A 126 -14.47 -2.94 7.81
C LEU A 126 -15.03 -2.84 6.38
N ILE A 127 -14.18 -2.98 5.36
CA ILE A 127 -14.61 -3.02 3.95
C ILE A 127 -15.51 -4.25 3.73
N GLY A 128 -15.14 -5.40 4.27
CA GLY A 128 -15.96 -6.61 4.24
C GLY A 128 -17.33 -6.42 4.88
N ALA A 129 -17.39 -5.76 6.05
CA ALA A 129 -18.65 -5.45 6.72
C ALA A 129 -19.53 -4.53 5.87
N ILE A 130 -18.97 -3.47 5.29
CA ILE A 130 -19.70 -2.57 4.38
C ILE A 130 -20.23 -3.34 3.17
N TYR A 131 -19.41 -4.18 2.57
CA TYR A 131 -19.83 -4.99 1.43
C TYR A 131 -20.97 -5.94 1.78
N MET A 132 -20.89 -6.65 2.90
CA MET A 132 -21.92 -7.59 3.34
C MET A 132 -23.23 -6.91 3.73
N ASP A 133 -23.16 -5.70 4.30
CA ASP A 133 -24.35 -4.95 4.75
C ASP A 133 -25.01 -4.16 3.63
N LEU A 134 -24.21 -3.47 2.80
CA LEU A 134 -24.69 -2.45 1.85
C LEU A 134 -24.36 -2.77 0.38
N GLY A 135 -23.55 -3.77 0.13
CA GLY A 135 -23.15 -4.19 -1.22
C GLY A 135 -21.95 -3.44 -1.80
N LEU A 136 -21.54 -3.86 -3.00
CA LEU A 136 -20.32 -3.41 -3.67
C LEU A 136 -20.30 -1.89 -3.92
N LEU A 137 -21.42 -1.28 -4.23
CA LEU A 137 -21.47 0.16 -4.54
C LEU A 137 -20.99 0.99 -3.35
N HIS A 138 -21.52 0.74 -2.15
CA HIS A 138 -21.16 1.48 -0.94
C HIS A 138 -19.71 1.15 -0.49
N ALA A 139 -19.28 -0.09 -0.63
CA ALA A 139 -17.89 -0.44 -0.38
C ALA A 139 -16.92 0.30 -1.31
N LYS A 140 -17.26 0.39 -2.61
CA LYS A 140 -16.51 1.18 -3.59
C LYS A 140 -16.47 2.67 -3.23
N GLU A 141 -17.61 3.27 -2.87
CA GLU A 141 -17.70 4.68 -2.47
C GLU A 141 -16.83 4.96 -1.24
N PHE A 142 -16.88 4.09 -0.23
CA PHE A 142 -16.05 4.17 0.98
C PHE A 142 -14.55 4.10 0.63
N ILE A 143 -14.14 3.10 -0.15
CA ILE A 143 -12.74 2.92 -0.55
C ILE A 143 -12.25 4.14 -1.34
N LEU A 144 -12.99 4.56 -2.37
CA LEU A 144 -12.55 5.67 -3.23
C LEU A 144 -12.51 7.00 -2.50
N ARG A 145 -13.41 7.26 -1.56
CA ARG A 145 -13.36 8.45 -0.68
C ARG A 145 -12.04 8.53 0.08
N ILE A 146 -11.53 7.40 0.58
CA ILE A 146 -10.27 7.33 1.33
C ILE A 146 -9.08 7.49 0.39
N TYR A 147 -9.04 6.73 -0.69
CA TYR A 147 -7.89 6.73 -1.59
C TYR A 147 -7.74 7.99 -2.43
N GLN A 148 -8.79 8.77 -2.61
CA GLN A 148 -8.75 10.05 -3.32
C GLN A 148 -8.48 11.25 -2.42
N ASP A 149 -8.51 11.08 -1.10
CA ASP A 149 -8.18 12.13 -0.14
C ASP A 149 -6.68 12.09 0.18
N PRO A 150 -5.90 13.14 -0.17
CA PRO A 150 -4.47 13.23 0.10
C PRO A 150 -4.11 13.11 1.60
N LYS A 151 -5.06 13.33 2.49
CA LYS A 151 -4.89 13.10 3.93
C LYS A 151 -4.58 11.64 4.24
N PHE A 152 -5.18 10.70 3.51
CA PHE A 152 -4.99 9.27 3.74
C PHE A 152 -3.91 8.69 2.85
N VAL A 153 -3.93 8.99 1.54
CA VAL A 153 -3.04 8.38 0.56
C VAL A 153 -2.44 9.44 -0.35
N ASP A 154 -1.12 9.54 -0.36
CA ASP A 154 -0.41 10.35 -1.35
C ASP A 154 -0.27 9.58 -2.67
N MET A 155 -1.27 9.75 -3.53
CA MET A 155 -1.30 9.10 -4.85
C MET A 155 -0.12 9.50 -5.73
N ASN A 156 0.40 10.73 -5.61
CA ASN A 156 1.51 11.18 -6.43
C ASN A 156 2.78 10.39 -6.12
N SER A 157 3.10 10.18 -4.84
CA SER A 157 4.28 9.40 -4.46
C SER A 157 4.15 7.91 -4.83
N ILE A 158 2.93 7.37 -4.80
CA ILE A 158 2.67 5.97 -5.15
C ILE A 158 2.78 5.74 -6.65
N MET A 159 2.34 6.72 -7.46
CA MET A 159 2.38 6.65 -8.93
C MET A 159 3.75 6.91 -9.54
N VAL A 160 4.75 7.27 -8.75
CA VAL A 160 6.12 7.34 -9.24
C VAL A 160 6.60 5.94 -9.58
N ASP A 161 6.94 5.72 -10.85
CA ASP A 161 7.63 4.51 -11.27
C ASP A 161 9.10 4.60 -10.82
N ASP A 162 9.37 4.05 -9.65
CA ASP A 162 10.68 3.99 -9.00
C ASP A 162 11.52 2.78 -9.42
N ASN A 163 11.03 1.98 -10.40
CA ASN A 163 11.80 0.87 -10.95
C ASN A 163 12.73 1.32 -12.08
N PHE A 164 13.71 2.12 -11.71
CA PHE A 164 14.68 2.66 -12.67
C PHE A 164 15.49 1.58 -13.39
N LYS A 165 15.72 0.41 -12.76
CA LYS A 165 16.38 -0.73 -13.42
C LYS A 165 15.59 -1.24 -14.62
N ASP A 166 14.30 -1.45 -14.45
CA ASP A 166 13.40 -1.89 -15.52
C ASP A 166 13.27 -0.81 -16.62
N LYS A 167 13.16 0.45 -16.19
CA LYS A 167 13.15 1.60 -17.10
C LYS A 167 14.42 1.68 -17.94
N LEU A 168 15.61 1.45 -17.32
CA LEU A 168 16.88 1.44 -18.04
C LEU A 168 17.02 0.25 -18.99
N MET A 169 16.60 -0.94 -18.55
CA MET A 169 16.58 -2.12 -19.42
C MET A 169 15.76 -1.88 -20.68
N ARG A 170 14.53 -1.35 -20.52
CA ARG A 170 13.65 -1.01 -21.67
C ARG A 170 14.25 0.09 -22.54
N HIS A 171 14.89 1.08 -21.92
CA HIS A 171 15.58 2.14 -22.67
C HIS A 171 16.68 1.54 -23.56
N CYS A 172 17.52 0.64 -23.06
CA CYS A 172 18.53 -0.05 -23.84
C CYS A 172 17.90 -0.88 -24.98
N GLN A 173 16.80 -1.59 -24.71
CA GLN A 173 16.09 -2.37 -25.73
C GLN A 173 15.55 -1.48 -26.87
N ILE A 174 14.94 -0.34 -26.53
CA ILE A 174 14.40 0.62 -27.54
C ILE A 174 15.53 1.20 -28.40
N GLN A 175 16.71 1.46 -27.78
CA GLN A 175 17.88 1.98 -28.49
C GLN A 175 18.68 0.90 -29.23
N ASN A 176 18.28 -0.38 -29.16
CA ASN A 176 19.05 -1.53 -29.63
C ASN A 176 20.45 -1.60 -29.01
N TRP A 177 20.59 -1.18 -27.76
CA TRP A 177 21.85 -1.30 -27.02
C TRP A 177 21.89 -2.62 -26.25
N PRO A 178 23.11 -3.13 -25.90
CA PRO A 178 23.25 -4.20 -24.93
C PRO A 178 22.57 -3.88 -23.61
N LEU A 179 22.12 -4.93 -22.90
CA LEU A 179 21.51 -4.75 -21.58
C LEU A 179 22.51 -4.15 -20.59
N PRO A 180 22.06 -3.33 -19.63
CA PRO A 180 22.94 -2.73 -18.65
C PRO A 180 23.52 -3.78 -17.70
N GLU A 181 24.81 -3.74 -17.49
CA GLU A 181 25.52 -4.56 -16.51
C GLU A 181 25.72 -3.80 -15.21
N TYR A 182 25.37 -4.45 -14.07
CA TYR A 182 25.49 -3.90 -12.72
C TYR A 182 26.69 -4.54 -12.03
N ARG A 183 27.77 -3.79 -11.88
CA ARG A 183 29.03 -4.27 -11.28
C ARG A 183 29.21 -3.70 -9.88
N VAL A 184 29.57 -4.54 -8.89
CA VAL A 184 29.91 -4.06 -7.56
C VAL A 184 31.29 -3.40 -7.63
N ALA A 185 31.34 -2.08 -7.49
CA ALA A 185 32.59 -1.32 -7.48
C ALA A 185 33.25 -1.35 -6.10
N ALA A 186 32.46 -1.29 -5.03
CA ALA A 186 32.96 -1.37 -3.65
C ALA A 186 31.82 -1.78 -2.69
N HIS A 187 32.25 -2.30 -1.52
CA HIS A 187 31.39 -2.41 -0.33
C HIS A 187 32.18 -1.88 0.86
N HIS A 188 31.82 -0.70 1.35
CA HIS A 188 32.56 0.00 2.39
C HIS A 188 31.59 0.70 3.35
N GLU A 189 31.86 0.66 4.65
CA GLU A 189 31.04 1.28 5.71
C GLU A 189 29.56 0.87 5.67
N GLY A 190 29.25 -0.39 5.29
CA GLY A 190 27.90 -0.90 5.17
C GLY A 190 27.13 -0.37 3.95
N LEU A 191 27.81 0.28 3.00
CA LEU A 191 27.26 0.78 1.76
C LEU A 191 27.77 -0.01 0.55
N PHE A 192 26.86 -0.35 -0.36
CA PHE A 192 27.16 -0.90 -1.67
C PHE A 192 27.30 0.22 -2.69
N TYR A 193 28.41 0.20 -3.44
CA TYR A 193 28.68 1.07 -4.58
C TYR A 193 28.51 0.21 -5.84
N ILE A 194 27.54 0.55 -6.67
CA ILE A 194 27.21 -0.20 -7.88
C ILE A 194 27.43 0.69 -9.09
N ASP A 195 28.24 0.22 -10.02
CA ASP A 195 28.47 0.86 -11.31
C ASP A 195 27.61 0.19 -12.38
N ILE A 196 27.05 0.99 -13.27
CA ILE A 196 26.37 0.52 -14.47
C ILE A 196 27.30 0.71 -15.66
N HIS A 197 27.40 -0.35 -16.47
CA HIS A 197 28.10 -0.34 -17.73
C HIS A 197 27.14 -0.70 -18.87
N ILE A 198 27.27 0.02 -19.99
CA ILE A 198 26.58 -0.26 -21.26
C ILE A 198 27.62 -0.21 -22.37
N ASN A 199 27.75 -1.27 -23.18
CA ASN A 199 28.83 -1.43 -24.15
C ASN A 199 30.23 -1.29 -23.51
N ASP A 200 30.45 -1.93 -22.33
CA ASP A 200 31.67 -1.83 -21.53
C ASP A 200 32.02 -0.42 -21.04
N GLY A 201 31.27 0.60 -21.41
CA GLY A 201 31.43 1.98 -20.95
C GLY A 201 30.71 2.20 -19.62
N PHE A 202 31.39 2.83 -18.67
CA PHE A 202 30.76 3.32 -17.42
C PHE A 202 29.74 4.41 -17.75
N VAL A 203 28.52 4.29 -17.19
CA VAL A 203 27.46 5.28 -17.45
C VAL A 203 26.92 5.96 -16.20
N SER A 204 26.92 5.28 -15.05
CA SER A 204 26.46 5.86 -13.78
C SER A 204 26.84 5.01 -12.58
N ARG A 205 26.74 5.59 -11.37
CA ARG A 205 26.96 4.93 -10.08
C ARG A 205 25.79 5.18 -9.14
N GLY A 206 25.46 4.16 -8.34
CA GLY A 206 24.53 4.26 -7.23
C GLY A 206 25.10 3.74 -5.94
N VAL A 207 24.67 4.32 -4.82
CA VAL A 207 25.12 3.96 -3.47
C VAL A 207 23.90 3.75 -2.58
N ALA A 208 23.89 2.68 -1.79
CA ALA A 208 22.87 2.40 -0.78
C ALA A 208 23.31 1.34 0.21
N LYS A 209 22.56 1.17 1.31
CA LYS A 209 22.75 0.13 2.32
C LYS A 209 22.46 -1.30 1.83
N SER A 210 21.73 -1.47 0.73
CA SER A 210 21.50 -2.76 0.10
C SER A 210 21.88 -2.74 -1.37
N LYS A 211 22.39 -3.88 -1.88
CA LYS A 211 22.78 -4.05 -3.29
C LYS A 211 21.60 -3.67 -4.22
N LYS A 212 20.40 -4.19 -3.94
CA LYS A 212 19.21 -3.93 -4.75
C LYS A 212 18.87 -2.43 -4.84
N GLN A 213 18.98 -1.70 -3.72
CA GLN A 213 18.71 -0.27 -3.72
C GLN A 213 19.82 0.52 -4.41
N ALA A 214 21.10 0.12 -4.25
CA ALA A 214 22.21 0.74 -4.94
C ALA A 214 22.10 0.59 -6.47
N GLU A 215 21.66 -0.58 -6.95
CA GLU A 215 21.36 -0.80 -8.37
C GLU A 215 20.23 0.11 -8.89
N GLN A 216 19.15 0.32 -8.10
CA GLN A 216 18.06 1.26 -8.45
C GLN A 216 18.58 2.69 -8.49
N ASN A 217 19.38 3.10 -7.50
CA ASN A 217 19.95 4.43 -7.44
C ASN A 217 20.92 4.70 -8.62
N ALA A 218 21.70 3.71 -9.02
CA ALA A 218 22.56 3.81 -10.19
C ALA A 218 21.77 4.03 -11.48
N ALA A 219 20.69 3.26 -11.67
CA ALA A 219 19.80 3.42 -12.81
C ALA A 219 19.05 4.78 -12.80
N GLN A 220 18.68 5.28 -11.61
CA GLN A 220 18.09 6.61 -11.46
C GLN A 220 19.08 7.72 -11.85
N SER A 221 20.32 7.64 -11.37
CA SER A 221 21.40 8.60 -11.70
C SER A 221 21.64 8.69 -13.20
N TYR A 222 21.56 7.57 -13.92
CA TYR A 222 21.64 7.58 -15.39
C TYR A 222 20.59 8.52 -16.03
N PHE A 223 19.33 8.40 -15.62
CA PHE A 223 18.27 9.24 -16.19
C PHE A 223 18.38 10.70 -15.76
N GLN A 224 18.84 11.00 -14.55
CA GLN A 224 19.09 12.38 -14.11
C GLN A 224 20.14 13.08 -14.99
N VAL A 225 21.27 12.41 -15.23
CA VAL A 225 22.32 12.94 -16.12
C VAL A 225 21.79 13.16 -17.53
N GLN A 226 20.96 12.24 -18.06
CA GLN A 226 20.37 12.40 -19.40
C GLN A 226 19.39 13.59 -19.49
N GLU A 227 18.63 13.88 -18.44
CA GLU A 227 17.76 15.05 -18.38
C GLU A 227 18.57 16.35 -18.29
N GLU A 228 19.62 16.40 -17.50
CA GLU A 228 20.52 17.55 -17.39
C GLU A 228 21.17 17.86 -18.75
N LEU A 229 21.69 16.86 -19.45
CA LEU A 229 22.30 17.02 -20.78
C LEU A 229 21.30 17.53 -21.83
N LYS A 230 20.05 17.10 -21.79
CA LYS A 230 19.00 17.64 -22.68
C LYS A 230 18.74 19.11 -22.42
N ASN A 231 18.67 19.52 -21.16
CA ASN A 231 18.42 20.92 -20.79
C ASN A 231 19.59 21.84 -21.15
N TYR A 232 20.82 21.33 -21.16
CA TYR A 232 22.02 22.10 -21.61
C TYR A 232 22.05 22.34 -23.13
N ASN A 233 21.49 21.44 -23.91
CA ASN A 233 21.50 21.53 -25.38
C ASN A 233 20.36 22.41 -25.96
N PHE A 234 19.47 22.92 -25.13
CA PHE A 234 18.36 23.80 -25.52
C PHE A 234 18.56 25.30 -25.09
N ASN A 235 19.70 25.64 -24.46
CA ASN A 235 20.15 27.01 -24.17
C ASN A 235 21.37 27.37 -25.01
#